data_b07efc2ae1d85655308ba30c477c84e9
#
_entry.id   b07efc2ae1d85655308ba30c477c84e9
#
_cell.length_a   1.000
_cell.length_b   1.000
_cell.length_c   1.000
_cell.angle_alpha   90.00
_cell.angle_beta   90.00
_cell.angle_gamma   90.00
#
_symmetry.space_group_name_H-M   'P 1'
#
loop_
_entity.id
_entity.type
_entity.pdbx_description
1 polymer ?
#
loop_
_entity_poly.entity_id
_entity_poly.type
_entity_poly.pdbx_seq_one_letter_code
_entity_poly.pdbx_strand_id
1 'polypeptide(L)'
;MALQNIKPINDQLADIIVRASEPWIETSPGMAWTKVLWTGPETGRWVALYRWKKGFVAPPHKHLSDAHTYVLKGKLQVRDGVLEAGDYDYEPNGVLHGATTALEDTEYLFVCEGPVVFFDENGITAYKSWEELQRLKDSASKQ
;
A
#
# COMPACT_ATOMS: atom_id res chain seq x y z
N MET A 1 -38.49 -3.26 8.63
CA MET A 1 -38.55 -4.53 7.89
C MET A 1 -37.40 -5.42 8.35
N ALA A 2 -37.68 -6.62 8.74
CA ALA A 2 -36.63 -7.54 9.14
C ALA A 2 -35.94 -8.14 7.92
N LEU A 3 -34.61 -8.19 7.92
CA LEU A 3 -33.79 -8.77 6.85
C LEU A 3 -33.66 -10.31 6.97
N GLN A 4 -34.45 -10.91 7.84
CA GLN A 4 -34.33 -12.34 8.22
C GLN A 4 -34.61 -13.35 7.08
N ASN A 5 -35.25 -12.91 6.00
CA ASN A 5 -35.57 -13.77 4.88
C ASN A 5 -34.63 -13.64 3.68
N ILE A 6 -33.57 -12.81 3.82
CA ILE A 6 -32.56 -12.68 2.77
C ILE A 6 -31.57 -13.84 2.93
N LYS A 7 -31.59 -14.75 1.96
CA LYS A 7 -30.67 -15.89 1.92
C LYS A 7 -29.45 -15.54 1.06
N PRO A 8 -28.23 -15.96 1.45
CA PRO A 8 -27.08 -15.80 0.60
C PRO A 8 -27.25 -16.52 -0.74
N ILE A 9 -26.78 -15.90 -1.81
CA ILE A 9 -26.81 -16.49 -3.15
C ILE A 9 -25.65 -17.47 -3.33
N ASN A 10 -24.50 -17.17 -2.69
CA ASN A 10 -23.30 -17.97 -2.80
C ASN A 10 -22.61 -18.04 -1.43
N ASP A 11 -22.58 -19.23 -0.86
CA ASP A 11 -21.96 -19.52 0.43
C ASP A 11 -20.56 -20.19 0.30
N GLN A 12 -20.05 -20.29 -0.94
CA GLN A 12 -18.73 -20.86 -1.22
C GLN A 12 -17.60 -19.83 -1.17
N LEU A 13 -17.95 -18.54 -1.15
CA LEU A 13 -16.97 -17.47 -1.00
C LEU A 13 -16.43 -17.45 0.43
N ALA A 14 -15.12 -17.36 0.56
CA ALA A 14 -14.45 -17.38 1.86
C ALA A 14 -13.59 -16.13 2.05
N ASP A 15 -13.38 -15.79 3.32
CA ASP A 15 -12.46 -14.72 3.68
C ASP A 15 -11.02 -15.09 3.31
N ILE A 16 -10.25 -14.09 2.90
CA ILE A 16 -8.80 -14.22 2.72
C ILE A 16 -8.17 -13.63 3.98
N ILE A 17 -7.51 -14.48 4.77
CA ILE A 17 -6.93 -14.08 6.04
C ILE A 17 -5.42 -14.04 5.92
N VAL A 18 -4.83 -12.89 6.24
CA VAL A 18 -3.38 -12.70 6.32
C VAL A 18 -3.01 -12.55 7.79
N ARG A 19 -2.19 -13.47 8.28
CA ARG A 19 -1.82 -13.49 9.70
C ARG A 19 -0.71 -12.48 10.00
N ALA A 20 -0.68 -12.03 11.26
CA ALA A 20 0.38 -11.13 11.73
C ALA A 20 1.78 -11.74 11.58
N SER A 21 1.87 -13.07 11.57
CA SER A 21 3.11 -13.82 11.39
C SER A 21 3.65 -13.85 9.96
N GLU A 22 2.87 -13.40 8.97
CA GLU A 22 3.38 -13.26 7.61
C GLU A 22 4.62 -12.35 7.61
N PRO A 23 5.68 -12.73 6.88
CA PRO A 23 6.93 -12.00 6.94
C PRO A 23 6.86 -10.61 6.30
N TRP A 24 7.61 -9.69 6.87
CA TRP A 24 7.94 -8.42 6.24
C TRP A 24 9.07 -8.63 5.25
N ILE A 25 8.94 -8.06 4.06
CA ILE A 25 9.94 -8.16 3.00
C ILE A 25 10.72 -6.86 2.93
N GLU A 26 12.03 -6.94 3.10
CA GLU A 26 12.90 -5.76 2.99
C GLU A 26 12.93 -5.28 1.54
N THR A 27 12.57 -4.02 1.32
CA THR A 27 12.51 -3.39 0.00
C THR A 27 13.55 -2.29 -0.18
N SER A 28 14.08 -1.76 0.92
CA SER A 28 15.23 -0.86 0.93
C SER A 28 16.10 -1.25 2.11
N PRO A 29 17.38 -1.58 1.90
CA PRO A 29 18.26 -2.12 2.95
C PRO A 29 18.26 -1.28 4.23
N GLY A 30 17.82 -1.90 5.33
CA GLY A 30 17.78 -1.28 6.65
C GLY A 30 16.77 -0.13 6.82
N MET A 31 15.99 0.21 5.79
CA MET A 31 15.15 1.42 5.81
C MET A 31 13.68 1.17 5.55
N ALA A 32 13.33 0.21 4.70
CA ALA A 32 11.94 0.00 4.34
C ALA A 32 11.59 -1.48 4.15
N TRP A 33 10.41 -1.85 4.62
CA TRP A 33 9.83 -3.20 4.49
C TRP A 33 8.39 -3.09 4.06
N THR A 34 7.94 -4.09 3.33
CA THR A 34 6.58 -4.22 2.83
C THR A 34 6.01 -5.58 3.24
N LYS A 35 4.78 -5.60 3.70
CA LYS A 35 4.00 -6.83 3.85
C LYS A 35 2.82 -6.73 2.88
N VAL A 36 2.78 -7.61 1.90
CA VAL A 36 1.69 -7.65 0.92
C VAL A 36 0.50 -8.35 1.55
N LEU A 37 -0.63 -7.65 1.66
CA LEU A 37 -1.84 -8.20 2.25
C LEU A 37 -2.76 -8.81 1.20
N TRP A 38 -2.91 -8.16 0.05
CA TRP A 38 -3.80 -8.65 -0.99
C TRP A 38 -3.43 -8.04 -2.34
N THR A 39 -3.62 -8.83 -3.40
CA THR A 39 -3.48 -8.40 -4.78
C THR A 39 -4.66 -8.91 -5.58
N GLY A 40 -5.30 -8.03 -6.37
CA GLY A 40 -6.49 -8.35 -7.15
C GLY A 40 -6.25 -8.26 -8.65
N PRO A 41 -5.94 -9.37 -9.34
CA PRO A 41 -5.71 -9.34 -10.78
C PRO A 41 -6.94 -8.88 -11.58
N GLU A 42 -8.13 -9.10 -11.08
CA GLU A 42 -9.36 -8.72 -11.78
C GLU A 42 -9.66 -7.23 -11.71
N THR A 43 -9.28 -6.58 -10.60
CA THR A 43 -9.57 -5.16 -10.36
C THR A 43 -8.36 -4.26 -10.50
N GLY A 44 -7.15 -4.82 -10.39
CA GLY A 44 -5.90 -4.06 -10.31
C GLY A 44 -5.58 -3.52 -8.91
N ARG A 45 -6.45 -3.74 -7.94
CA ARG A 45 -6.28 -3.28 -6.56
C ARG A 45 -5.19 -4.07 -5.84
N TRP A 46 -4.48 -3.42 -4.96
CA TRP A 46 -3.54 -4.07 -4.05
C TRP A 46 -3.52 -3.38 -2.70
N VAL A 47 -3.19 -4.16 -1.67
CA VAL A 47 -3.18 -3.70 -0.28
C VAL A 47 -1.88 -4.16 0.36
N ALA A 48 -1.20 -3.24 1.02
CA ALA A 48 0.06 -3.52 1.70
C ALA A 48 0.17 -2.77 3.02
N LEU A 49 0.99 -3.31 3.92
CA LEU A 49 1.51 -2.59 5.06
C LEU A 49 2.94 -2.16 4.72
N TYR A 50 3.27 -0.93 5.06
CA TYR A 50 4.62 -0.39 4.95
C TYR A 50 5.21 -0.13 6.33
N ARG A 51 6.49 -0.44 6.46
CA ARG A 51 7.29 -0.13 7.65
C ARG A 51 8.52 0.61 7.19
N TRP A 52 8.65 1.86 7.60
CA TRP A 52 9.76 2.72 7.22
C TRP A 52 10.51 3.25 8.43
N LYS A 53 11.82 3.24 8.38
CA LYS A 53 12.65 3.88 9.38
C LYS A 53 12.61 5.39 9.21
N LYS A 54 12.79 6.11 10.32
CA LYS A 54 12.94 7.55 10.30
C LYS A 54 13.98 7.97 9.26
N GLY A 55 13.60 8.94 8.42
CA GLY A 55 14.44 9.46 7.37
C GLY A 55 14.29 8.78 6.01
N PHE A 56 13.53 7.68 5.92
CA PHE A 56 13.25 7.08 4.62
C PHE A 56 12.40 8.04 3.77
N VAL A 57 12.80 8.20 2.51
CA VAL A 57 12.11 9.05 1.54
C VAL A 57 11.74 8.20 0.34
N ALA A 58 10.44 8.10 0.05
CA ALA A 58 9.97 7.47 -1.17
C ALA A 58 10.19 8.43 -2.35
N PRO A 59 10.66 7.92 -3.50
CA PRO A 59 10.89 8.76 -4.67
C PRO A 59 9.60 9.37 -5.22
N PRO A 60 9.71 10.45 -6.00
CA PRO A 60 8.55 11.06 -6.64
C PRO A 60 7.77 10.06 -7.48
N HIS A 61 6.44 10.11 -7.36
CA HIS A 61 5.54 9.19 -8.07
C HIS A 61 4.18 9.85 -8.33
N LYS A 62 3.47 9.27 -9.28
CA LYS A 62 2.12 9.70 -9.65
C LYS A 62 1.19 8.50 -9.54
N HIS A 63 0.04 8.70 -8.93
CA HIS A 63 -1.02 7.70 -8.88
C HIS A 63 -1.82 7.72 -10.18
N LEU A 64 -2.06 6.55 -10.75
CA LEU A 64 -2.94 6.36 -11.90
C LEU A 64 -4.30 5.82 -11.48
N SER A 65 -4.58 5.89 -10.19
CA SER A 65 -5.83 5.51 -9.53
C SER A 65 -5.89 6.20 -8.18
N ASP A 66 -7.01 6.09 -7.48
CA ASP A 66 -7.08 6.57 -6.11
C ASP A 66 -6.44 5.57 -5.13
N ALA A 67 -6.07 6.08 -3.97
CA ALA A 67 -5.47 5.30 -2.90
C ALA A 67 -5.89 5.83 -1.53
N HIS A 68 -5.70 4.99 -0.52
CA HIS A 68 -6.04 5.30 0.87
C HIS A 68 -4.86 4.93 1.76
N THR A 69 -4.46 5.85 2.61
CA THR A 69 -3.42 5.65 3.62
C THR A 69 -4.01 5.78 5.00
N TYR A 70 -3.73 4.82 5.88
CA TYR A 70 -4.08 4.90 7.30
C TYR A 70 -2.83 4.64 8.12
N VAL A 71 -2.39 5.65 8.88
CA VAL A 71 -1.16 5.56 9.68
C VAL A 71 -1.45 4.82 10.97
N LEU A 72 -0.67 3.76 11.22
CA LEU A 72 -0.78 2.93 12.41
C LEU A 72 0.18 3.35 13.50
N LYS A 73 1.34 3.89 13.11
CA LYS A 73 2.42 4.28 14.02
C LYS A 73 3.30 5.33 13.35
N GLY A 74 3.81 6.27 14.12
CA GLY A 74 4.82 7.22 13.65
C GLY A 74 4.24 8.46 12.99
N LYS A 75 5.04 9.08 12.11
CA LYS A 75 4.70 10.30 11.39
C LYS A 75 5.16 10.22 9.95
N LEU A 76 4.24 10.48 9.04
CA LEU A 76 4.47 10.43 7.60
C LEU A 76 4.23 11.82 7.01
N GLN A 77 5.27 12.42 6.44
CA GLN A 77 5.11 13.67 5.72
C GLN A 77 4.72 13.39 4.28
N VAL A 78 3.57 13.89 3.88
CA VAL A 78 3.07 13.87 2.52
C VAL A 78 3.09 15.29 1.95
N ARG A 79 2.70 15.45 0.70
CA ARG A 79 2.74 16.76 0.02
C ARG A 79 2.04 17.87 0.80
N ASP A 80 0.84 17.58 1.30
CA ASP A 80 -0.05 18.61 1.85
C ASP A 80 -0.12 18.61 3.38
N GLY A 81 0.69 17.80 4.05
CA GLY A 81 0.70 17.77 5.50
C GLY A 81 1.50 16.63 6.12
N VAL A 82 1.36 16.50 7.42
CA VAL A 82 1.96 15.42 8.20
C VAL A 82 0.85 14.56 8.78
N LEU A 83 0.93 13.26 8.52
CA LEU A 83 -0.01 12.27 9.07
C LEU A 83 0.62 11.65 10.31
N GLU A 84 -0.17 11.56 11.38
CA GLU A 84 0.19 10.89 12.62
C GLU A 84 -0.62 9.59 12.78
N ALA A 85 -0.26 8.78 13.76
CA ALA A 85 -0.99 7.54 14.05
C ALA A 85 -2.49 7.82 14.25
N GLY A 86 -3.32 7.08 13.51
CA GLY A 86 -4.78 7.28 13.49
C GLY A 86 -5.29 8.21 12.40
N ASP A 87 -4.40 8.88 11.68
CA ASP A 87 -4.80 9.75 10.57
C ASP A 87 -5.05 8.95 9.30
N TYR A 88 -6.01 9.43 8.52
CA TYR A 88 -6.39 8.88 7.23
C TYR A 88 -6.16 9.92 6.13
N ASP A 89 -5.60 9.46 5.02
CA ASP A 89 -5.38 10.27 3.83
C ASP A 89 -6.00 9.59 2.60
N TYR A 90 -6.81 10.35 1.87
CA TYR A 90 -7.32 9.94 0.57
C TYR A 90 -6.49 10.59 -0.52
N GLU A 91 -5.92 9.77 -1.38
CA GLU A 91 -5.06 10.20 -2.48
C GLU A 91 -5.81 10.01 -3.80
N PRO A 92 -6.31 11.10 -4.40
CA PRO A 92 -7.11 11.00 -5.62
C PRO A 92 -6.30 10.53 -6.82
N ASN A 93 -7.00 9.97 -7.80
CA ASN A 93 -6.40 9.60 -9.07
C ASN A 93 -5.71 10.82 -9.71
N GLY A 94 -4.49 10.61 -10.15
CA GLY A 94 -3.69 11.65 -10.78
C GLY A 94 -2.85 12.49 -9.82
N VAL A 95 -2.96 12.23 -8.52
CA VAL A 95 -2.15 12.97 -7.53
C VAL A 95 -0.66 12.72 -7.77
N LEU A 96 0.10 13.79 -7.68
CA LEU A 96 1.54 13.78 -7.84
C LEU A 96 2.20 13.98 -6.48
N HIS A 97 2.96 12.98 -6.04
CA HIS A 97 3.75 13.08 -4.82
C HIS A 97 5.19 13.42 -5.17
N GLY A 98 5.68 14.58 -4.69
CA GLY A 98 7.08 14.95 -4.83
C GLY A 98 7.99 14.04 -4.03
N ALA A 99 7.70 13.93 -2.74
CA ALA A 99 8.40 13.03 -1.83
C ALA A 99 7.48 12.70 -0.66
N THR A 100 7.60 11.48 -0.14
CA THR A 100 6.92 11.05 1.07
C THR A 100 7.98 10.60 2.05
N THR A 101 8.01 11.20 3.24
CA THR A 101 9.11 11.02 4.19
C THR A 101 8.60 10.50 5.52
N ALA A 102 9.26 9.48 6.05
CA ALA A 102 9.03 9.02 7.41
C ALA A 102 9.79 9.96 8.37
N LEU A 103 9.05 10.77 9.13
CA LEU A 103 9.64 11.69 10.13
C LEU A 103 10.02 10.96 11.42
N GLU A 104 9.43 9.80 11.65
CA GLU A 104 9.71 8.87 12.73
C GLU A 104 9.68 7.46 12.14
N ASP A 105 10.03 6.44 12.93
CA ASP A 105 9.75 5.05 12.55
C ASP A 105 8.25 4.90 12.36
N THR A 106 7.81 4.57 11.16
CA THR A 106 6.41 4.67 10.73
C THR A 106 5.92 3.34 10.17
N GLU A 107 4.68 3.00 10.50
CA GLU A 107 3.94 1.91 9.87
C GLU A 107 2.59 2.44 9.40
N TYR A 108 2.18 2.06 8.18
CA TYR A 108 0.89 2.46 7.65
C TYR A 108 0.30 1.41 6.72
N LEU A 109 -1.04 1.40 6.69
CA LEU A 109 -1.82 0.60 5.75
C LEU A 109 -2.04 1.42 4.49
N PHE A 110 -1.81 0.79 3.34
CA PHE A 110 -1.99 1.42 2.03
C PHE A 110 -2.88 0.55 1.16
N VAL A 111 -3.99 1.13 0.69
CA VAL A 111 -4.92 0.50 -0.25
C VAL A 111 -4.84 1.28 -1.55
N CYS A 112 -4.42 0.64 -2.63
CA CYS A 112 -4.24 1.27 -3.93
C CYS A 112 -5.12 0.60 -4.98
N GLU A 113 -5.91 1.40 -5.68
CA GLU A 113 -6.89 0.89 -6.64
C GLU A 113 -6.28 0.54 -8.01
N GLY A 114 -5.04 0.90 -8.26
CA GLY A 114 -4.35 0.63 -9.52
C GLY A 114 -2.87 0.94 -9.46
N PRO A 115 -2.24 1.24 -10.62
CA PRO A 115 -0.79 1.42 -10.64
C PRO A 115 -0.34 2.79 -10.15
N VAL A 116 0.90 2.81 -9.70
CA VAL A 116 1.67 4.02 -9.36
C VAL A 116 2.87 4.05 -10.30
N VAL A 117 3.16 5.20 -10.89
CA VAL A 117 4.32 5.38 -11.76
C VAL A 117 5.37 6.25 -11.10
N PHE A 118 6.62 5.81 -11.20
CA PHE A 118 7.79 6.57 -10.76
C PHE A 118 8.41 7.25 -11.96
N PHE A 119 8.99 8.40 -11.76
CA PHE A 119 9.53 9.20 -12.84
C PHE A 119 10.70 10.07 -12.36
N ASP A 120 11.49 10.52 -13.31
CA ASP A 120 12.52 11.53 -13.12
C ASP A 120 12.41 12.57 -14.26
N GLU A 121 13.41 13.40 -14.40
CA GLU A 121 13.46 14.45 -15.44
C GLU A 121 13.42 13.91 -16.88
N ASN A 122 13.74 12.63 -17.06
CA ASN A 122 13.76 11.98 -18.38
C ASN A 122 12.47 11.19 -18.68
N GLY A 123 11.53 11.15 -17.73
CA GLY A 123 10.24 10.48 -17.90
C GLY A 123 9.99 9.36 -16.91
N ILE A 124 9.14 8.43 -17.28
CA ILE A 124 8.75 7.30 -16.41
C ILE A 124 9.90 6.30 -16.33
N THR A 125 10.33 6.00 -15.09
CA THR A 125 11.42 5.06 -14.81
C THR A 125 10.92 3.68 -14.40
N ALA A 126 9.74 3.60 -13.80
CA ALA A 126 9.16 2.35 -13.32
C ALA A 126 7.67 2.52 -13.05
N TYR A 127 6.96 1.42 -12.94
CA TYR A 127 5.61 1.41 -12.41
C TYR A 127 5.47 0.31 -11.36
N LYS A 128 4.48 0.44 -10.49
CA LYS A 128 4.17 -0.50 -9.44
C LYS A 128 2.68 -0.78 -9.47
N SER A 129 2.33 -2.03 -9.76
CA SER A 129 0.96 -2.50 -9.82
C SER A 129 0.79 -3.73 -8.93
N TRP A 130 -0.40 -4.32 -8.94
CA TRP A 130 -0.66 -5.58 -8.24
C TRP A 130 0.34 -6.68 -8.62
N GLU A 131 0.82 -6.69 -9.87
CA GLU A 131 1.77 -7.71 -10.36
C GLU A 131 3.11 -7.62 -9.64
N GLU A 132 3.64 -6.41 -9.46
CA GLU A 132 4.91 -6.21 -8.75
C GLU A 132 4.77 -6.60 -7.28
N LEU A 133 3.64 -6.29 -6.65
CA LEU A 133 3.36 -6.72 -5.28
C LEU A 133 3.25 -8.25 -5.20
N GLN A 134 2.61 -8.89 -6.17
CA GLN A 134 2.50 -10.35 -6.22
C GLN A 134 3.87 -11.00 -6.39
N ARG A 135 4.71 -10.47 -7.27
CA ARG A 135 6.09 -10.96 -7.44
C ARG A 135 6.90 -10.83 -6.16
N LEU A 136 6.74 -9.70 -5.47
CA LEU A 136 7.39 -9.48 -4.17
C LEU A 136 6.97 -10.53 -3.15
N LYS A 137 5.67 -10.78 -3.04
CA LYS A 137 5.12 -11.80 -2.15
C LYS A 137 5.64 -13.18 -2.49
N ASP A 138 5.67 -13.54 -3.77
CA ASP A 138 6.14 -14.84 -4.24
C ASP A 138 7.64 -15.03 -3.95
N SER A 139 8.44 -13.97 -4.05
CA SER A 139 9.87 -14.02 -3.76
C SER A 139 10.14 -14.36 -2.30
N ALA A 140 9.32 -13.89 -1.37
CA ALA A 140 9.46 -14.18 0.05
C ALA A 140 9.14 -15.64 0.39
N SER A 141 8.18 -16.25 -0.31
CA SER A 141 7.78 -17.65 -0.06
C SER A 141 8.80 -18.67 -0.55
N LYS A 142 9.83 -18.24 -1.30
CA LYS A 142 10.92 -19.10 -1.81
C LYS A 142 12.18 -19.07 -0.92
N GLN A 143 12.16 -18.33 0.14
CA GLN A 143 13.29 -18.25 1.08
C GLN A 143 13.21 -19.28 2.18
#